data_dc3856588007fd0556800bd11cf1721f
#
_entry.id   dc3856588007fd0556800bd11cf1721f
#
_cell.length_a   1.000
_cell.length_b   1.000
_cell.length_c   1.000
_cell.angle_alpha   90.00
_cell.angle_beta   90.00
_cell.angle_gamma   90.00
#
_symmetry.space_group_name_H-M   'P 1'
#
loop_
_entity.id
_entity.type
_entity.pdbx_description
1 polymer ?
#
loop_
_entity_poly.entity_id
_entity_poly.type
_entity_poly.pdbx_seq_one_letter_code
_entity_poly.pdbx_strand_id
1 'polypeptide(L)'
;SNSVGSDENVERDEATLHGDIAMWNEYLGLWQPCDDVEYVIRRTYKKFGDMPSMVTEFGLCETHFSGGDERRIEILRQRVAIYRTLPNMVGYIWFSLNDYRTHCGEAGEGRLKQRIHGSTDLYGNEKPSYAVLKEVNSK
;
A
#
# COMPACT_ATOMS: atom_id res chain seq x y z
N SER A 1 2.05 17.30 7.90
CA SER A 1 1.69 15.88 7.70
C SER A 1 2.88 15.01 8.01
N ASN A 2 2.69 13.99 8.82
CA ASN A 2 3.74 13.04 9.16
C ASN A 2 3.47 11.74 8.41
N SER A 3 4.33 11.41 7.47
CA SER A 3 4.34 10.09 6.83
C SER A 3 5.31 9.19 7.57
N VAL A 4 4.87 8.03 7.97
CA VAL A 4 5.71 7.04 8.65
C VAL A 4 6.00 5.89 7.71
N GLY A 5 7.27 5.56 7.61
CA GLY A 5 7.78 4.77 6.50
C GLY A 5 7.49 3.28 6.51
N SER A 6 7.15 2.63 7.60
CA SER A 6 6.95 1.18 7.58
C SER A 6 6.02 0.65 8.66
N ASP A 7 5.35 -0.43 8.32
CA ASP A 7 4.30 -1.09 9.05
C ASP A 7 4.63 -1.49 10.48
N GLU A 8 5.85 -1.95 10.70
CA GLU A 8 6.27 -2.46 12.01
C GLU A 8 6.53 -1.37 13.04
N ASN A 9 6.86 -0.18 12.57
CA ASN A 9 7.22 0.94 13.42
C ASN A 9 6.05 1.88 13.72
N VAL A 10 4.99 1.87 12.92
CA VAL A 10 3.83 2.75 13.09
C VAL A 10 3.23 2.63 14.49
N GLU A 11 3.17 1.43 15.05
CA GLU A 11 2.67 1.22 16.40
C GLU A 11 3.53 1.86 17.49
N ARG A 12 4.82 2.01 17.23
CA ARG A 12 5.82 2.50 18.19
C ARG A 12 6.19 3.96 17.96
N ASP A 13 5.94 4.47 16.79
CA ASP A 13 6.29 5.83 16.40
C ASP A 13 5.22 6.81 16.85
N GLU A 14 5.53 7.55 17.91
CA GLU A 14 4.64 8.59 18.44
C GLU A 14 4.53 9.82 17.54
N ALA A 15 5.46 10.02 16.60
CA ALA A 15 5.45 11.15 15.68
C ALA A 15 4.16 11.19 14.82
N THR A 16 3.54 10.04 14.55
CA THR A 16 2.26 9.96 13.86
C THR A 16 1.11 10.66 14.58
N LEU A 17 1.24 10.89 15.90
CA LEU A 17 0.21 11.50 16.73
C LEU A 17 0.32 13.04 16.81
N HIS A 18 1.34 13.63 16.21
CA HIS A 18 1.62 15.06 16.31
C HIS A 18 1.23 15.89 15.08
N GLY A 19 0.47 15.32 14.17
CA GLY A 19 -0.03 16.01 12.97
C GLY A 19 -1.55 16.19 13.00
N ASP A 20 -2.07 16.83 11.97
CA ASP A 20 -3.53 16.95 11.74
C ASP A 20 -4.14 15.67 11.18
N ILE A 21 -3.31 14.86 10.51
CA ILE A 21 -3.69 13.59 9.89
C ILE A 21 -2.59 12.57 10.21
N ALA A 22 -2.99 11.41 10.73
CA ALA A 22 -2.08 10.28 10.89
C ALA A 22 -1.88 9.57 9.55
N MET A 23 -0.62 9.40 9.14
CA MET A 23 -0.30 8.82 7.83
C MET A 23 0.77 7.74 7.95
N TRP A 24 0.60 6.64 7.19
CA TRP A 24 1.62 5.57 7.12
C TRP A 24 1.59 4.83 5.77
N ASN A 25 2.70 4.14 5.47
CA ASN A 25 2.80 3.20 4.38
C ASN A 25 2.47 1.79 4.88
N GLU A 26 1.62 1.05 4.20
CA GLU A 26 1.16 -0.27 4.62
C GLU A 26 1.58 -1.35 3.62
N TYR A 27 2.51 -2.20 4.05
CA TYR A 27 3.03 -3.33 3.27
C TYR A 27 3.04 -4.64 4.09
N LEU A 28 2.11 -4.78 5.04
CA LEU A 28 1.98 -5.94 5.92
C LEU A 28 1.84 -7.24 5.12
N GLY A 29 2.58 -8.25 5.57
CA GLY A 29 2.58 -9.57 4.94
C GLY A 29 3.37 -9.65 3.63
N LEU A 30 4.09 -8.58 3.24
CA LEU A 30 4.91 -8.55 2.04
C LEU A 30 6.40 -8.73 2.34
N TRP A 31 6.93 -7.92 3.24
CA TRP A 31 8.34 -7.98 3.65
C TRP A 31 8.57 -8.99 4.77
N GLN A 32 7.60 -9.11 5.64
CA GLN A 32 7.60 -10.08 6.73
C GLN A 32 6.27 -10.82 6.78
N PRO A 33 6.24 -12.11 7.19
CA PRO A 33 5.01 -12.83 7.38
C PRO A 33 4.08 -12.10 8.34
N CYS A 34 2.80 -12.03 8.00
CA CYS A 34 1.75 -11.49 8.85
C CYS A 34 0.53 -12.41 8.73
N ASP A 35 0.23 -13.15 9.79
CA ASP A 35 -0.83 -14.15 9.78
C ASP A 35 -2.23 -13.52 9.74
N ASP A 36 -2.39 -12.35 10.36
CA ASP A 36 -3.67 -11.63 10.40
C ASP A 36 -3.47 -10.13 10.12
N VAL A 37 -3.43 -9.82 8.84
CA VAL A 37 -3.24 -8.46 8.35
C VAL A 37 -4.36 -7.53 8.79
N GLU A 38 -5.61 -7.99 8.79
CA GLU A 38 -6.74 -7.18 9.21
C GLU A 38 -6.64 -6.78 10.68
N TYR A 39 -6.28 -7.74 11.53
CA TYR A 39 -6.08 -7.47 12.96
C TYR A 39 -4.99 -6.42 13.18
N VAL A 40 -3.85 -6.54 12.50
CA VAL A 40 -2.74 -5.58 12.64
C VAL A 40 -3.15 -4.20 12.16
N ILE A 41 -3.80 -4.08 11.01
CA ILE A 41 -4.30 -2.79 10.51
C ILE A 41 -5.27 -2.16 11.53
N ARG A 42 -6.24 -2.91 12.02
CA ARG A 42 -7.22 -2.40 12.99
C ARG A 42 -6.59 -2.00 14.31
N ARG A 43 -5.58 -2.75 14.78
CA ARG A 43 -4.82 -2.43 15.98
C ARG A 43 -4.02 -1.13 15.81
N THR A 44 -3.31 -1.00 14.70
CA THR A 44 -2.58 0.22 14.36
C THR A 44 -3.52 1.42 14.27
N TYR A 45 -4.65 1.26 13.60
CA TYR A 45 -5.64 2.31 13.44
C TYR A 45 -6.21 2.81 14.79
N LYS A 46 -6.41 1.92 15.76
CA LYS A 46 -6.88 2.29 17.10
C LYS A 46 -5.95 3.28 17.83
N LYS A 47 -4.64 3.25 17.51
CA LYS A 47 -3.67 4.19 18.06
C LYS A 47 -4.00 5.64 17.72
N PHE A 48 -4.59 5.89 16.58
CA PHE A 48 -4.91 7.23 16.10
C PHE A 48 -6.19 7.82 16.71
N GLY A 49 -7.00 7.00 17.40
CA GLY A 49 -8.25 7.46 18.03
C GLY A 49 -9.20 8.11 17.04
N ASP A 50 -9.61 9.35 17.32
CA ASP A 50 -10.51 10.14 16.47
C ASP A 50 -9.77 10.95 15.39
N MET A 51 -8.43 10.86 15.32
CA MET A 51 -7.65 11.57 14.33
C MET A 51 -7.96 11.05 12.93
N PRO A 52 -8.18 11.94 11.95
CA PRO A 52 -8.23 11.53 10.54
C PRO A 52 -6.97 10.76 10.17
N SER A 53 -7.12 9.67 9.42
CA SER A 53 -5.97 8.85 9.06
C SER A 53 -5.97 8.46 7.59
N MET A 54 -4.79 8.25 7.04
CA MET A 54 -4.59 7.95 5.63
C MET A 54 -3.47 6.93 5.44
N VAL A 55 -3.71 5.94 4.59
CA VAL A 55 -2.64 5.07 4.08
C VAL A 55 -2.01 5.75 2.87
N THR A 56 -0.75 6.14 3.01
CA THR A 56 -0.03 6.92 1.99
C THR A 56 0.61 6.05 0.91
N GLU A 57 0.84 4.78 1.21
CA GLU A 57 1.23 3.79 0.21
C GLU A 57 0.73 2.40 0.63
N PHE A 58 0.18 1.66 -0.31
CA PHE A 58 0.04 0.20 -0.24
C PHE A 58 0.08 -0.37 -1.66
N GLY A 59 0.58 -1.58 -1.81
CA GLY A 59 0.74 -2.17 -3.14
C GLY A 59 1.67 -3.37 -3.16
N LEU A 60 2.14 -3.74 -4.34
CA LEU A 60 3.05 -4.86 -4.55
C LEU A 60 4.07 -4.56 -5.63
N CYS A 61 5.36 -4.75 -5.34
CA CYS A 61 6.42 -4.77 -6.34
C CYS A 61 6.66 -6.19 -6.85
N GLU A 62 6.35 -6.43 -8.09
CA GLU A 62 6.44 -7.76 -8.70
C GLU A 62 7.87 -8.34 -8.73
N THR A 63 8.89 -7.48 -8.74
CA THR A 63 10.29 -7.93 -8.74
C THR A 63 10.73 -8.59 -7.43
N HIS A 64 10.03 -8.34 -6.34
CA HIS A 64 10.36 -8.88 -5.02
C HIS A 64 9.41 -9.99 -4.57
N PHE A 65 8.23 -10.07 -5.17
CA PHE A 65 7.17 -10.95 -4.69
C PHE A 65 6.59 -11.76 -5.84
N SER A 66 6.32 -13.03 -5.58
CA SER A 66 5.64 -13.90 -6.53
C SER A 66 4.15 -13.56 -6.66
N GLY A 67 3.54 -14.00 -7.75
CA GLY A 67 2.10 -13.87 -7.99
C GLY A 67 1.70 -12.66 -8.85
N GLY A 68 2.65 -11.76 -9.14
CA GLY A 68 2.46 -10.69 -10.13
C GLY A 68 1.16 -9.89 -9.96
N ASP A 69 0.47 -9.69 -11.06
CA ASP A 69 -0.72 -8.85 -11.09
C ASP A 69 -1.94 -9.47 -10.40
N GLU A 70 -2.05 -10.80 -10.38
CA GLU A 70 -3.10 -11.50 -9.63
C GLU A 70 -2.96 -11.22 -8.13
N ARG A 71 -1.74 -11.27 -7.61
CA ARG A 71 -1.46 -10.95 -6.21
C ARG A 71 -1.73 -9.47 -5.91
N ARG A 72 -1.46 -8.56 -6.85
CA ARG A 72 -1.85 -7.15 -6.74
C ARG A 72 -3.36 -6.98 -6.57
N ILE A 73 -4.14 -7.68 -7.37
CA ILE A 73 -5.61 -7.66 -7.31
C ILE A 73 -6.11 -8.13 -5.95
N GLU A 74 -5.56 -9.21 -5.44
CA GLU A 74 -5.92 -9.73 -4.10
C GLU A 74 -5.65 -8.69 -3.02
N ILE A 75 -4.44 -8.13 -3.00
CA ILE A 75 -4.03 -7.11 -2.02
C ILE A 75 -4.94 -5.89 -2.13
N LEU A 76 -5.15 -5.38 -3.35
CA LEU A 76 -5.99 -4.22 -3.58
C LEU A 76 -7.41 -4.41 -3.02
N ARG A 77 -8.05 -5.54 -3.34
CA ARG A 77 -9.41 -5.84 -2.85
C ARG A 77 -9.45 -5.99 -1.34
N GLN A 78 -8.53 -6.75 -0.77
CA GLN A 78 -8.46 -7.00 0.66
C GLN A 78 -8.26 -5.70 1.45
N ARG A 79 -7.25 -4.92 1.07
CA ARG A 79 -6.91 -3.69 1.79
C ARG A 79 -8.00 -2.64 1.72
N VAL A 80 -8.53 -2.39 0.52
CA VAL A 80 -9.63 -1.44 0.35
C VAL A 80 -10.88 -1.84 1.14
N ALA A 81 -11.20 -3.14 1.19
CA ALA A 81 -12.31 -3.62 2.01
C ALA A 81 -12.11 -3.31 3.50
N ILE A 82 -10.90 -3.50 4.02
CA ILE A 82 -10.57 -3.17 5.41
C ILE A 82 -10.65 -1.66 5.64
N TYR A 83 -9.95 -0.86 4.82
CA TYR A 83 -9.86 0.60 5.01
C TYR A 83 -11.23 1.28 5.03
N ARG A 84 -12.15 0.83 4.19
CA ARG A 84 -13.52 1.38 4.13
C ARG A 84 -14.36 1.12 5.37
N THR A 85 -13.95 0.20 6.22
CA THR A 85 -14.64 -0.07 7.50
C THR A 85 -14.08 0.74 8.67
N LEU A 86 -13.00 1.50 8.44
CA LEU A 86 -12.35 2.29 9.49
C LEU A 86 -12.98 3.70 9.54
N PRO A 87 -13.56 4.13 10.68
CA PRO A 87 -14.44 5.32 10.74
C PRO A 87 -13.76 6.62 10.32
N ASN A 88 -12.49 6.81 10.69
CA ASN A 88 -11.75 8.06 10.44
C ASN A 88 -10.73 7.93 9.29
N MET A 89 -10.83 6.87 8.49
CA MET A 89 -10.01 6.69 7.30
C MET A 89 -10.49 7.68 6.23
N VAL A 90 -9.67 8.68 5.93
CA VAL A 90 -9.99 9.74 4.96
C VAL A 90 -9.45 9.46 3.57
N GLY A 91 -8.57 8.48 3.42
CA GLY A 91 -8.05 8.10 2.11
C GLY A 91 -6.98 7.02 2.15
N TYR A 92 -6.70 6.49 0.97
CA TYR A 92 -5.61 5.54 0.75
C TYR A 92 -5.04 5.75 -0.65
N ILE A 93 -3.73 5.55 -0.80
CA ILE A 93 -3.02 5.71 -2.07
C ILE A 93 -2.45 4.36 -2.50
N TRP A 94 -2.90 3.89 -3.66
CA TRP A 94 -2.33 2.72 -4.32
C TRP A 94 -0.95 3.04 -4.90
N PHE A 95 0.05 2.28 -4.54
CA PHE A 95 1.41 2.43 -5.05
C PHE A 95 1.76 1.25 -5.96
N SER A 96 1.66 1.49 -7.28
CA SER A 96 1.47 2.77 -7.95
C SER A 96 0.60 2.63 -9.22
N LEU A 97 0.30 3.75 -9.87
CA LEU A 97 -0.43 3.71 -11.14
C LEU A 97 0.43 3.09 -12.24
N ASN A 98 1.67 3.57 -12.41
CA ASN A 98 2.58 3.12 -13.45
C ASN A 98 3.79 2.38 -12.89
N ASP A 99 4.31 1.43 -13.66
CA ASP A 99 5.69 0.99 -13.50
C ASP A 99 6.61 2.18 -13.75
N TYR A 100 7.80 2.17 -13.16
CA TYR A 100 8.74 3.26 -13.32
C TYR A 100 10.20 2.80 -13.36
N ARG A 101 11.05 3.65 -13.92
CA ARG A 101 12.51 3.46 -13.91
C ARG A 101 13.09 4.05 -12.63
N THR A 102 14.14 3.42 -12.13
CA THR A 102 14.86 3.89 -10.94
C THR A 102 16.36 3.79 -11.15
N HIS A 103 17.09 4.72 -10.56
CA HIS A 103 18.56 4.64 -10.46
C HIS A 103 19.02 3.92 -9.20
N CYS A 104 18.16 3.83 -8.21
CA CYS A 104 18.45 3.21 -6.92
C CYS A 104 18.04 1.76 -6.91
N GLY A 105 18.99 0.90 -6.59
CA GLY A 105 18.86 -0.43 -6.03
C GLY A 105 18.04 -1.40 -6.83
N GLU A 106 17.41 -2.13 -6.21
CA GLU A 106 16.72 -3.39 -6.34
C GLU A 106 15.85 -3.47 -7.59
N ALA A 107 16.53 -3.57 -8.74
CA ALA A 107 15.89 -4.11 -9.91
C ALA A 107 15.89 -5.62 -9.72
N GLY A 108 14.75 -6.26 -9.72
CA GLY A 108 14.67 -7.70 -9.75
C GLY A 108 15.48 -8.28 -10.92
N GLU A 109 15.91 -9.51 -10.80
CA GLU A 109 16.67 -10.19 -11.83
C GLU A 109 16.00 -10.03 -13.20
N GLY A 110 16.78 -9.60 -14.19
CA GLY A 110 16.35 -9.40 -15.57
C GLY A 110 15.59 -8.10 -15.85
N ARG A 111 15.35 -7.24 -14.86
CA ARG A 111 14.63 -5.97 -15.05
C ARG A 111 15.39 -4.79 -14.49
N LEU A 112 16.65 -4.67 -14.90
CA LEU A 112 17.56 -3.61 -14.46
C LEU A 112 16.90 -2.24 -14.48
N LYS A 113 16.94 -1.55 -13.34
CA LYS A 113 16.48 -0.18 -13.17
C LYS A 113 14.95 0.02 -13.38
N GLN A 114 14.15 -1.01 -13.10
CA GLN A 114 12.70 -0.91 -13.15
C GLN A 114 12.06 -1.33 -11.83
N ARG A 115 11.00 -0.64 -11.44
CA ARG A 115 10.10 -1.02 -10.36
C ARG A 115 8.74 -1.35 -10.95
N ILE A 116 8.25 -2.54 -10.64
CA ILE A 116 7.00 -3.07 -11.21
C ILE A 116 5.92 -3.08 -10.13
N HIS A 117 5.54 -1.88 -9.74
CA HIS A 117 4.44 -1.62 -8.82
C HIS A 117 3.13 -1.32 -9.55
N GLY A 118 3.23 -0.92 -10.81
CA GLY A 118 2.16 -0.29 -11.54
C GLY A 118 0.98 -1.19 -11.85
N SER A 119 -0.22 -0.61 -11.87
CA SER A 119 -1.38 -1.15 -12.55
C SER A 119 -1.34 -0.89 -14.06
N THR A 120 -0.42 -0.06 -14.52
CA THR A 120 0.00 0.05 -15.93
C THR A 120 1.49 -0.22 -16.05
N ASP A 121 1.93 -0.59 -17.24
CA ASP A 121 3.35 -0.76 -17.54
C ASP A 121 4.06 0.59 -17.77
N LEU A 122 5.36 0.54 -18.13
CA LEU A 122 6.17 1.73 -18.44
C LEU A 122 5.64 2.59 -19.59
N TYR A 123 4.79 2.03 -20.44
CA TYR A 123 4.26 2.66 -21.64
C TYR A 123 2.80 3.08 -21.48
N GLY A 124 2.21 2.84 -20.29
CA GLY A 124 0.83 3.15 -19.99
C GLY A 124 -0.18 2.08 -20.41
N ASN A 125 0.28 0.89 -20.82
CA ASN A 125 -0.63 -0.22 -21.11
C ASN A 125 -1.25 -0.73 -19.81
N GLU A 126 -2.57 -0.86 -19.79
CA GLU A 126 -3.33 -1.32 -18.63
C GLU A 126 -3.03 -2.81 -18.33
N LYS A 127 -2.77 -3.11 -17.06
CA LYS A 127 -2.73 -4.48 -16.53
C LYS A 127 -4.10 -4.85 -15.96
N PRO A 128 -4.40 -6.14 -15.70
CA PRO A 128 -5.67 -6.55 -15.09
C PRO A 128 -6.02 -5.81 -13.80
N SER A 129 -5.03 -5.49 -12.96
CA SER A 129 -5.22 -4.71 -11.73
C SER A 129 -5.75 -3.30 -11.96
N TYR A 130 -5.56 -2.71 -13.14
CA TYR A 130 -6.07 -1.38 -13.45
C TYR A 130 -7.61 -1.34 -13.49
N ALA A 131 -8.24 -2.37 -14.07
CA ALA A 131 -9.71 -2.47 -14.07
C ALA A 131 -10.26 -2.59 -12.65
N VAL A 132 -9.58 -3.36 -11.80
CA VAL A 132 -9.95 -3.51 -10.38
C VAL A 132 -9.74 -2.19 -9.61
N LEU A 133 -8.67 -1.47 -9.89
CA LEU A 133 -8.42 -0.15 -9.28
C LEU A 133 -9.56 0.83 -9.61
N LYS A 134 -10.03 0.84 -10.86
CA LYS A 134 -11.22 1.64 -11.25
C LYS A 134 -12.49 1.18 -10.51
N GLU A 135 -12.72 -0.14 -10.46
CA GLU A 135 -13.89 -0.71 -9.78
C GLU A 135 -13.94 -0.31 -8.30
N VAL A 136 -12.83 -0.50 -7.57
CA VAL A 136 -12.82 -0.20 -6.14
C VAL A 136 -12.92 1.29 -5.84
N ASN A 137 -12.51 2.17 -6.73
CA ASN A 137 -12.60 3.62 -6.54
C ASN A 137 -13.92 4.24 -7.04
N SER A 138 -14.78 3.47 -7.70
CA SER A 138 -16.08 3.96 -8.18
C SER A 138 -17.25 3.74 -7.24
N LYS A 139 -17.01 3.18 -6.05
CA LYS A 139 -18.05 2.83 -5.06
C LYS A 139 -18.13 3.81 -3.90
#